data_0dbf245308a29b6657b80efafc297ee2
#
_entry.id   0dbf245308a29b6657b80efafc297ee2
#
_cell.length_a   1.000
_cell.length_b   1.000
_cell.length_c   1.000
_cell.angle_alpha   90.00
_cell.angle_beta   90.00
_cell.angle_gamma   90.00
#
_symmetry.space_group_name_H-M   'P 1'
#
loop_
_entity.id
_entity.type
_entity.pdbx_description
1 polymer ?
#
loop_
_entity_poly.entity_id
_entity_poly.type
_entity_poly.pdbx_seq_one_letter_code
_entity_poly.pdbx_strand_id
1 'polypeptide(L)'
;MKSCGAPLDILIKGGKLLTLSPGKEIWDNPLIGIRDGRIIFIEEAHAPLVSLYNPTETIDASGCLVLPGLVNTHTHVPMVCFRGLADDLPLMEWLEDHIFPVERKYICRETVRAGALLGIAEMILSGTTTFCDGYFYESTIAGAAREAGIRCVAGMGIFDADIGKVTPKEIVGHVRAAEKFLGKWADGGSMLIPALFCHAPYTCSPETIRAVKETARRHGAPFLIHVAETATEKDIIMKLYGNGP
;
A
#
# COMPACT_ATOMS: atom_id res chain seq x y z
N MET A 1 29.71 -15.64 19.43
CA MET A 1 28.91 -16.54 20.29
C MET A 1 27.44 -16.21 20.00
N LYS A 2 26.71 -17.10 19.30
CA LYS A 2 25.26 -16.92 19.09
C LYS A 2 24.60 -17.15 20.46
N SER A 3 23.78 -16.24 20.91
CA SER A 3 23.05 -16.34 22.17
C SER A 3 22.10 -17.55 22.12
N CYS A 4 22.57 -18.66 22.63
CA CYS A 4 21.77 -19.86 22.84
C CYS A 4 20.69 -19.49 23.89
N GLY A 5 19.42 -19.63 23.58
CA GLY A 5 18.33 -19.55 24.54
C GLY A 5 17.41 -18.34 24.54
N ALA A 6 17.55 -17.39 23.62
CA ALA A 6 16.52 -16.36 23.50
C ALA A 6 15.26 -16.94 22.83
N PRO A 7 14.06 -16.75 23.40
CA PRO A 7 12.82 -17.30 22.87
C PRO A 7 12.56 -16.79 21.45
N LEU A 8 12.00 -17.64 20.60
CA LEU A 8 11.46 -17.27 19.30
C LEU A 8 9.93 -17.15 19.43
N ASP A 9 9.34 -16.22 18.67
CA ASP A 9 7.89 -16.20 18.53
C ASP A 9 7.45 -17.33 17.61
N ILE A 10 8.10 -17.42 16.42
CA ILE A 10 7.77 -18.42 15.41
C ILE A 10 9.06 -19.04 14.87
N LEU A 11 9.02 -20.35 14.65
CA LEU A 11 10.01 -21.11 13.88
C LEU A 11 9.32 -21.76 12.69
N ILE A 12 9.72 -21.39 11.46
CA ILE A 12 9.28 -22.10 10.26
C ILE A 12 10.36 -23.08 9.88
N LYS A 13 9.99 -24.35 9.65
CA LYS A 13 10.91 -25.44 9.29
C LYS A 13 10.43 -26.22 8.08
N GLY A 14 11.36 -26.71 7.28
CA GLY A 14 11.06 -27.57 6.13
C GLY A 14 10.67 -26.82 4.87
N GLY A 15 10.32 -27.57 3.83
CA GLY A 15 9.95 -27.04 2.51
C GLY A 15 11.11 -26.45 1.72
N LYS A 16 10.76 -25.59 0.78
CA LYS A 16 11.72 -24.79 -0.01
C LYS A 16 11.46 -23.32 0.22
N LEU A 17 12.49 -22.55 0.56
CA LEU A 17 12.39 -21.09 0.67
C LEU A 17 12.99 -20.45 -0.58
N LEU A 18 12.21 -19.57 -1.21
CA LEU A 18 12.63 -18.68 -2.28
C LEU A 18 12.68 -17.25 -1.73
N THR A 19 13.88 -16.72 -1.51
CA THR A 19 14.08 -15.44 -0.81
C THR A 19 13.83 -14.22 -1.70
N LEU A 20 13.97 -14.36 -3.03
CA LEU A 20 13.96 -13.27 -4.02
C LEU A 20 15.05 -12.21 -3.75
N SER A 21 16.07 -12.57 -2.97
CA SER A 21 17.20 -11.69 -2.63
C SER A 21 18.46 -12.11 -3.36
N PRO A 22 19.34 -11.17 -3.76
CA PRO A 22 20.64 -11.53 -4.33
C PRO A 22 21.46 -12.43 -3.40
N GLY A 23 22.16 -13.40 -3.96
CA GLY A 23 23.02 -14.33 -3.24
C GLY A 23 22.46 -15.75 -3.21
N LYS A 24 21.91 -16.20 -2.11
CA LYS A 24 21.24 -17.51 -2.03
C LYS A 24 19.73 -17.37 -2.23
N GLU A 25 19.29 -17.56 -3.45
CA GLU A 25 17.88 -17.38 -3.82
C GLU A 25 17.00 -18.54 -3.35
N ILE A 26 17.53 -19.78 -3.34
CA ILE A 26 16.79 -21.00 -2.98
C ILE A 26 17.48 -21.69 -1.79
N TRP A 27 16.66 -22.05 -0.81
CA TRP A 27 17.07 -22.85 0.34
C TRP A 27 16.23 -24.13 0.40
N ASP A 28 16.88 -25.27 0.46
CA ASP A 28 16.22 -26.54 0.72
C ASP A 28 16.17 -26.79 2.23
N ASN A 29 15.00 -27.19 2.72
CA ASN A 29 14.77 -27.50 4.12
C ASN A 29 15.29 -26.44 5.11
N PRO A 30 14.85 -25.17 4.99
CA PRO A 30 15.32 -24.08 5.82
C PRO A 30 14.77 -24.14 7.25
N LEU A 31 15.49 -23.46 8.16
CA LEU A 31 14.97 -22.97 9.43
C LEU A 31 14.90 -21.45 9.37
N ILE A 32 13.72 -20.89 9.62
CA ILE A 32 13.50 -19.44 9.65
C ILE A 32 13.03 -19.07 11.05
N GLY A 33 13.86 -18.34 11.79
CA GLY A 33 13.52 -17.85 13.12
C GLY A 33 12.96 -16.44 13.08
N ILE A 34 11.80 -16.24 13.72
CA ILE A 34 11.11 -14.96 13.80
C ILE A 34 10.97 -14.55 15.26
N ARG A 35 11.28 -13.27 15.55
CA ARG A 35 11.10 -12.62 16.85
C ARG A 35 10.69 -11.16 16.64
N ASP A 36 9.74 -10.69 17.43
CA ASP A 36 9.25 -9.31 17.39
C ASP A 36 8.86 -8.86 15.95
N GLY A 37 8.19 -9.78 15.19
CA GLY A 37 7.78 -9.55 13.82
C GLY A 37 8.93 -9.43 12.79
N ARG A 38 10.14 -9.88 13.14
CA ARG A 38 11.32 -9.83 12.26
C ARG A 38 11.96 -11.21 12.09
N ILE A 39 12.40 -11.50 10.86
CA ILE A 39 13.26 -12.65 10.59
C ILE A 39 14.63 -12.34 11.19
N ILE A 40 15.07 -13.14 12.16
CA ILE A 40 16.36 -12.95 12.84
C ILE A 40 17.44 -13.89 12.32
N PHE A 41 17.06 -14.99 11.69
CA PHE A 41 17.97 -15.88 10.96
C PHE A 41 17.24 -16.70 9.90
N ILE A 42 17.99 -17.13 8.90
CA ILE A 42 17.66 -18.18 7.95
C ILE A 42 18.86 -19.10 7.90
N GLU A 43 18.67 -20.38 8.21
CA GLU A 43 19.74 -21.39 8.27
C GLU A 43 19.30 -22.72 7.62
N GLU A 44 20.23 -23.56 7.21
CA GLU A 44 19.89 -24.92 6.80
C GLU A 44 19.54 -25.77 8.03
N ALA A 45 18.49 -26.58 7.93
CA ALA A 45 18.06 -27.42 9.02
C ALA A 45 19.08 -28.55 9.26
N HIS A 46 19.78 -28.49 10.38
CA HIS A 46 20.59 -29.58 10.89
C HIS A 46 20.02 -30.03 12.25
N ALA A 47 19.92 -31.31 12.47
CA ALA A 47 19.30 -31.91 13.65
C ALA A 47 19.68 -31.28 15.01
N PRO A 48 20.93 -30.84 15.26
CA PRO A 48 21.30 -30.18 16.50
C PRO A 48 20.71 -28.76 16.65
N LEU A 49 20.45 -28.07 15.55
CA LEU A 49 19.98 -26.68 15.60
C LEU A 49 18.50 -26.59 15.98
N VAL A 50 17.67 -27.51 15.50
CA VAL A 50 16.22 -27.51 15.78
C VAL A 50 15.94 -27.59 17.27
N SER A 51 16.74 -28.38 18.01
CA SER A 51 16.58 -28.57 19.47
C SER A 51 17.12 -27.41 20.31
N LEU A 52 17.87 -26.48 19.72
CA LEU A 52 18.41 -25.31 20.43
C LEU A 52 17.41 -24.14 20.58
N TYR A 53 16.34 -24.17 19.81
CA TYR A 53 15.33 -23.11 19.83
C TYR A 53 14.10 -23.59 20.59
N ASN A 54 13.52 -22.70 21.38
CA ASN A 54 12.24 -22.90 22.09
C ASN A 54 11.20 -21.89 21.57
N PRO A 55 10.64 -22.11 20.36
CA PRO A 55 9.65 -21.20 19.77
C PRO A 55 8.30 -21.30 20.49
N THR A 56 7.57 -20.20 20.53
CA THR A 56 6.17 -20.21 21.00
C THR A 56 5.28 -20.96 20.01
N GLU A 57 5.59 -20.83 18.70
CA GLU A 57 4.88 -21.51 17.61
C GLU A 57 5.89 -22.12 16.63
N THR A 58 5.56 -23.31 16.12
CA THR A 58 6.32 -23.94 15.04
C THR A 58 5.41 -24.21 13.84
N ILE A 59 5.81 -23.70 12.68
CA ILE A 59 5.13 -23.94 11.40
C ILE A 59 5.94 -24.98 10.61
N ASP A 60 5.34 -26.15 10.35
CA ASP A 60 5.91 -27.16 9.47
C ASP A 60 5.53 -26.86 8.02
N ALA A 61 6.50 -26.40 7.24
CA ALA A 61 6.38 -26.09 5.83
C ALA A 61 6.82 -27.25 4.91
N SER A 62 6.92 -28.48 5.44
CA SER A 62 7.28 -29.66 4.65
C SER A 62 6.35 -29.81 3.43
N GLY A 63 6.92 -29.94 2.25
CA GLY A 63 6.17 -30.00 0.99
C GLY A 63 5.64 -28.65 0.48
N CYS A 64 5.88 -27.54 1.18
CA CYS A 64 5.47 -26.20 0.79
C CYS A 64 6.61 -25.40 0.16
N LEU A 65 6.23 -24.35 -0.57
CA LEU A 65 7.10 -23.26 -0.98
C LEU A 65 6.88 -22.09 -0.04
N VAL A 66 7.95 -21.60 0.60
CA VAL A 66 7.95 -20.43 1.46
C VAL A 66 8.44 -19.24 0.64
N LEU A 67 7.70 -18.16 0.64
CA LEU A 67 7.95 -16.94 -0.13
C LEU A 67 7.84 -15.70 0.78
N PRO A 68 8.51 -14.59 0.44
CA PRO A 68 8.09 -13.28 0.95
C PRO A 68 6.63 -13.01 0.61
N GLY A 69 5.88 -12.38 1.52
CA GLY A 69 4.51 -12.01 1.26
C GLY A 69 4.39 -11.09 0.04
N LEU A 70 3.32 -11.22 -0.71
CA LEU A 70 3.07 -10.40 -1.90
C LEU A 70 2.90 -8.93 -1.52
N VAL A 71 3.35 -8.04 -2.40
CA VAL A 71 3.20 -6.59 -2.26
C VAL A 71 2.31 -6.07 -3.38
N ASN A 72 1.13 -5.56 -3.03
CA ASN A 72 0.25 -4.88 -3.97
C ASN A 72 0.57 -3.38 -3.99
N THR A 73 1.22 -2.93 -5.04
CA THR A 73 1.75 -1.55 -5.14
C THR A 73 0.74 -0.53 -5.67
N HIS A 74 -0.47 -0.94 -6.03
CA HIS A 74 -1.50 -0.05 -6.54
C HIS A 74 -2.89 -0.56 -6.17
N THR A 75 -3.58 0.15 -5.27
CA THR A 75 -4.96 -0.13 -4.90
C THR A 75 -5.77 1.14 -4.67
N HIS A 76 -7.09 0.98 -4.82
CA HIS A 76 -8.15 1.83 -4.32
C HIS A 76 -9.08 0.90 -3.54
N VAL A 77 -8.58 0.40 -2.41
CA VAL A 77 -9.14 -0.77 -1.70
C VAL A 77 -10.65 -0.71 -1.48
N PRO A 78 -11.26 0.43 -1.09
CA PRO A 78 -12.71 0.49 -0.89
C PRO A 78 -13.54 0.27 -2.15
N MET A 79 -12.95 0.43 -3.35
CA MET A 79 -13.65 0.22 -4.63
C MET A 79 -14.04 -1.24 -4.86
N VAL A 80 -13.57 -2.19 -4.04
CA VAL A 80 -14.07 -3.56 -4.04
C VAL A 80 -15.60 -3.63 -3.91
N CYS A 81 -16.21 -2.63 -3.26
CA CYS A 81 -17.66 -2.49 -3.15
C CYS A 81 -18.37 -2.22 -4.49
N PHE A 82 -17.61 -1.78 -5.50
CA PHE A 82 -18.14 -1.45 -6.84
C PHE A 82 -17.79 -2.51 -7.88
N ARG A 83 -17.27 -3.65 -7.46
CA ARG A 83 -16.90 -4.75 -8.36
C ARG A 83 -18.10 -5.18 -9.21
N GLY A 84 -17.90 -5.24 -10.53
CA GLY A 84 -18.93 -5.64 -11.50
C GLY A 84 -19.99 -4.56 -11.77
N LEU A 85 -19.79 -3.32 -11.30
CA LEU A 85 -20.74 -2.24 -11.53
C LEU A 85 -20.82 -1.88 -13.02
N ALA A 86 -19.67 -1.84 -13.69
CA ALA A 86 -19.58 -1.59 -15.14
C ALA A 86 -18.26 -2.19 -15.63
N ASP A 87 -18.33 -3.26 -16.41
CA ASP A 87 -17.17 -3.97 -16.92
C ASP A 87 -16.97 -3.69 -18.42
N ASP A 88 -15.75 -3.89 -18.90
CA ASP A 88 -15.35 -3.82 -20.31
C ASP A 88 -15.58 -2.47 -21.00
N LEU A 89 -15.47 -1.36 -20.26
CA LEU A 89 -15.59 -0.01 -20.77
C LEU A 89 -14.23 0.69 -20.88
N PRO A 90 -14.08 1.67 -21.80
CA PRO A 90 -12.95 2.58 -21.79
C PRO A 90 -12.86 3.34 -20.45
N LEU A 91 -11.63 3.61 -19.95
CA LEU A 91 -11.43 4.16 -18.61
C LEU A 91 -12.23 5.44 -18.35
N MET A 92 -12.24 6.40 -19.26
CA MET A 92 -12.93 7.67 -19.02
C MET A 92 -14.45 7.50 -18.96
N GLU A 93 -15.03 6.68 -19.83
CA GLU A 93 -16.46 6.33 -19.80
C GLU A 93 -16.79 5.60 -18.49
N TRP A 94 -15.96 4.63 -18.08
CA TRP A 94 -16.11 3.91 -16.81
C TRP A 94 -16.06 4.85 -15.61
N LEU A 95 -15.12 5.80 -15.59
CA LEU A 95 -15.00 6.78 -14.50
C LEU A 95 -16.15 7.78 -14.48
N GLU A 96 -16.41 8.47 -15.60
CA GLU A 96 -17.32 9.61 -15.65
C GLU A 96 -18.78 9.21 -15.54
N ASP A 97 -19.18 8.14 -16.23
CA ASP A 97 -20.58 7.73 -16.35
C ASP A 97 -21.00 6.73 -15.27
N HIS A 98 -20.06 5.98 -14.68
CA HIS A 98 -20.37 4.93 -13.72
C HIS A 98 -19.75 5.15 -12.34
N ILE A 99 -18.44 5.30 -12.23
CA ILE A 99 -17.76 5.31 -10.93
C ILE A 99 -17.96 6.61 -10.18
N PHE A 100 -17.65 7.77 -10.78
CA PHE A 100 -17.78 9.05 -10.09
C PHE A 100 -19.21 9.36 -9.63
N PRO A 101 -20.30 9.03 -10.37
CA PRO A 101 -21.65 9.18 -9.86
C PRO A 101 -21.94 8.31 -8.63
N VAL A 102 -21.46 7.07 -8.62
CA VAL A 102 -21.64 6.13 -7.50
C VAL A 102 -20.82 6.55 -6.29
N GLU A 103 -19.56 6.95 -6.50
CA GLU A 103 -18.70 7.49 -5.43
C GLU A 103 -19.34 8.72 -4.78
N ARG A 104 -19.79 9.70 -5.56
CA ARG A 104 -20.46 10.89 -5.02
C ARG A 104 -21.69 10.56 -4.18
N LYS A 105 -22.38 9.47 -4.47
CA LYS A 105 -23.60 9.05 -3.78
C LYS A 105 -23.35 8.21 -2.54
N TYR A 106 -22.37 7.32 -2.59
CA TYR A 106 -22.24 6.26 -1.58
C TYR A 106 -20.94 6.31 -0.77
N ILE A 107 -19.91 7.07 -1.21
CA ILE A 107 -18.66 7.13 -0.48
C ILE A 107 -18.80 7.99 0.77
N CYS A 108 -18.70 7.34 1.90
CA CYS A 108 -18.62 7.92 3.23
C CYS A 108 -17.66 7.08 4.09
N ARG A 109 -17.40 7.50 5.32
CA ARG A 109 -16.45 6.80 6.19
C ARG A 109 -16.85 5.35 6.46
N GLU A 110 -18.13 5.08 6.58
CA GLU A 110 -18.70 3.77 6.87
C GLU A 110 -18.50 2.83 5.68
N THR A 111 -18.83 3.26 4.46
CA THR A 111 -18.64 2.45 3.24
C THR A 111 -17.17 2.24 2.93
N VAL A 112 -16.34 3.28 3.11
CA VAL A 112 -14.86 3.17 2.94
C VAL A 112 -14.29 2.16 3.94
N ARG A 113 -14.73 2.20 5.21
CA ARG A 113 -14.26 1.22 6.21
C ARG A 113 -14.67 -0.20 5.84
N ALA A 114 -15.93 -0.41 5.47
CA ALA A 114 -16.43 -1.73 5.09
C ALA A 114 -15.69 -2.29 3.87
N GLY A 115 -15.55 -1.48 2.80
CA GLY A 115 -14.81 -1.86 1.60
C GLY A 115 -13.33 -2.10 1.87
N ALA A 116 -12.70 -1.26 2.70
CA ALA A 116 -11.30 -1.46 3.10
C ALA A 116 -11.10 -2.80 3.82
N LEU A 117 -11.93 -3.13 4.79
CA LEU A 117 -11.84 -4.41 5.50
C LEU A 117 -12.09 -5.61 4.58
N LEU A 118 -13.05 -5.51 3.64
CA LEU A 118 -13.32 -6.56 2.66
C LEU A 118 -12.12 -6.77 1.74
N GLY A 119 -11.59 -5.71 1.11
CA GLY A 119 -10.45 -5.82 0.21
C GLY A 119 -9.17 -6.26 0.92
N ILE A 120 -8.95 -5.80 2.16
CA ILE A 120 -7.84 -6.27 3.01
C ILE A 120 -7.97 -7.76 3.31
N ALA A 121 -9.17 -8.26 3.65
CA ALA A 121 -9.38 -9.68 3.88
C ALA A 121 -9.06 -10.52 2.63
N GLU A 122 -9.48 -10.08 1.45
CA GLU A 122 -9.14 -10.74 0.18
C GLU A 122 -7.62 -10.72 -0.08
N MET A 123 -6.94 -9.60 0.20
CA MET A 123 -5.48 -9.51 0.09
C MET A 123 -4.76 -10.48 1.02
N ILE A 124 -5.16 -10.57 2.29
CA ILE A 124 -4.56 -11.50 3.26
C ILE A 124 -4.78 -12.93 2.81
N LEU A 125 -5.99 -13.29 2.39
CA LEU A 125 -6.32 -14.64 1.91
C LEU A 125 -5.56 -15.03 0.62
N SER A 126 -5.14 -14.06 -0.18
CA SER A 126 -4.32 -14.27 -1.38
C SER A 126 -2.81 -14.17 -1.14
N GLY A 127 -2.36 -14.00 0.12
CA GLY A 127 -0.94 -13.92 0.48
C GLY A 127 -0.32 -12.54 0.33
N THR A 128 -1.11 -11.49 0.13
CA THR A 128 -0.63 -10.11 0.13
C THR A 128 -0.43 -9.65 1.57
N THR A 129 0.78 -9.16 1.89
CA THR A 129 1.16 -8.72 3.24
C THR A 129 1.40 -7.21 3.33
N THR A 130 1.49 -6.56 2.18
CA THR A 130 1.72 -5.12 2.07
C THR A 130 0.91 -4.58 0.88
N PHE A 131 0.25 -3.45 1.05
CA PHE A 131 -0.40 -2.77 -0.06
C PHE A 131 -0.14 -1.26 -0.03
N CYS A 132 -0.24 -0.65 -1.21
CA CYS A 132 -0.17 0.80 -1.40
C CYS A 132 -1.54 1.27 -1.87
N ASP A 133 -2.17 2.14 -1.10
CA ASP A 133 -3.49 2.68 -1.39
C ASP A 133 -3.46 4.19 -1.60
N GLY A 134 -4.43 4.68 -2.36
CA GLY A 134 -4.71 6.10 -2.51
C GLY A 134 -6.18 6.29 -2.85
N TYR A 135 -6.96 6.82 -1.89
CA TYR A 135 -8.40 6.97 -2.08
C TYR A 135 -8.99 8.09 -1.21
N PHE A 136 -10.33 8.19 -1.18
CA PHE A 136 -11.05 9.06 -0.27
C PHE A 136 -11.01 8.52 1.16
N TYR A 137 -11.06 9.42 2.14
CA TYR A 137 -11.06 9.06 3.57
C TYR A 137 -9.88 8.16 3.98
N GLU A 138 -8.70 8.39 3.44
CA GLU A 138 -7.50 7.57 3.62
C GLU A 138 -7.18 7.26 5.10
N SER A 139 -7.47 8.19 6.01
CA SER A 139 -7.37 7.91 7.45
C SER A 139 -8.25 6.76 7.94
N THR A 140 -9.33 6.45 7.24
CA THR A 140 -10.22 5.33 7.55
C THR A 140 -9.61 4.02 7.07
N ILE A 141 -9.00 4.04 5.87
CA ILE A 141 -8.28 2.89 5.29
C ILE A 141 -7.07 2.55 6.14
N ALA A 142 -6.26 3.54 6.51
CA ALA A 142 -5.13 3.39 7.43
C ALA A 142 -5.55 2.78 8.78
N GLY A 143 -6.71 3.19 9.31
CA GLY A 143 -7.31 2.60 10.51
C GLY A 143 -7.68 1.13 10.33
N ALA A 144 -8.31 0.78 9.20
CA ALA A 144 -8.68 -0.60 8.87
C ALA A 144 -7.45 -1.49 8.66
N ALA A 145 -6.41 -0.98 7.99
CA ALA A 145 -5.15 -1.70 7.80
C ALA A 145 -4.47 -2.01 9.14
N ARG A 146 -4.45 -1.04 10.07
CA ARG A 146 -3.91 -1.23 11.42
C ARG A 146 -4.72 -2.24 12.23
N GLU A 147 -6.05 -2.20 12.13
CA GLU A 147 -6.96 -3.15 12.81
C GLU A 147 -6.73 -4.57 12.29
N ALA A 148 -6.59 -4.74 10.98
CA ALA A 148 -6.37 -6.03 10.34
C ALA A 148 -4.93 -6.56 10.48
N GLY A 149 -3.97 -5.73 10.88
CA GLY A 149 -2.57 -6.11 11.04
C GLY A 149 -1.84 -6.32 9.72
N ILE A 150 -2.26 -5.65 8.65
CA ILE A 150 -1.57 -5.68 7.34
C ILE A 150 -0.75 -4.39 7.13
N ARG A 151 0.38 -4.48 6.45
CA ARG A 151 1.22 -3.31 6.16
C ARG A 151 0.61 -2.47 5.04
N CYS A 152 0.52 -1.14 5.26
CA CYS A 152 -0.08 -0.22 4.33
C CYS A 152 0.80 1.02 4.08
N VAL A 153 0.99 1.38 2.82
CA VAL A 153 1.40 2.72 2.40
C VAL A 153 0.11 3.47 2.09
N ALA A 154 -0.28 4.39 3.00
CA ALA A 154 -1.55 5.09 2.94
C ALA A 154 -1.39 6.45 2.28
N GLY A 155 -1.83 6.59 1.04
CA GLY A 155 -1.72 7.77 0.20
C GLY A 155 -2.92 8.70 0.32
N MET A 156 -2.81 9.81 1.08
CA MET A 156 -3.89 10.78 1.16
C MET A 156 -4.19 11.38 -0.21
N GLY A 157 -5.39 11.12 -0.75
CA GLY A 157 -5.87 11.59 -2.04
C GLY A 157 -6.05 13.12 -2.07
N ILE A 158 -5.55 13.75 -3.12
CA ILE A 158 -5.62 15.19 -3.39
C ILE A 158 -6.10 15.38 -4.82
N PHE A 159 -7.08 16.25 -4.98
CA PHE A 159 -7.71 16.62 -6.24
C PHE A 159 -7.95 18.13 -6.24
N ASP A 160 -7.77 18.77 -7.36
CA ASP A 160 -8.22 20.16 -7.56
C ASP A 160 -9.69 20.18 -8.01
N ALA A 161 -10.45 21.14 -7.51
CA ALA A 161 -11.87 21.28 -7.86
C ALA A 161 -12.06 21.66 -9.34
N ASP A 162 -11.17 22.51 -9.86
CA ASP A 162 -11.08 22.92 -11.27
C ASP A 162 -9.61 23.16 -11.61
N ILE A 163 -9.00 22.25 -12.33
CA ILE A 163 -7.59 22.29 -12.70
C ILE A 163 -7.17 23.57 -13.43
N GLY A 164 -8.10 24.20 -14.16
CA GLY A 164 -7.86 25.46 -14.90
C GLY A 164 -7.95 26.71 -14.03
N LYS A 165 -8.40 26.62 -12.78
CA LYS A 165 -8.71 27.77 -11.91
C LYS A 165 -8.23 27.59 -10.47
N VAL A 166 -7.21 26.80 -10.25
CA VAL A 166 -6.68 26.55 -8.90
C VAL A 166 -6.13 27.82 -8.29
N THR A 167 -6.60 28.13 -7.10
CA THR A 167 -6.20 29.34 -6.37
C THR A 167 -5.06 29.05 -5.37
N PRO A 168 -4.21 30.04 -5.03
CA PRO A 168 -3.22 29.88 -3.97
C PRO A 168 -3.82 29.43 -2.63
N LYS A 169 -5.05 29.80 -2.33
CA LYS A 169 -5.77 29.41 -1.11
C LYS A 169 -6.09 27.91 -1.10
N GLU A 170 -6.47 27.33 -2.23
CA GLU A 170 -6.71 25.90 -2.38
C GLU A 170 -5.41 25.09 -2.20
N ILE A 171 -4.31 25.54 -2.83
CA ILE A 171 -3.01 24.90 -2.68
C ILE A 171 -2.56 24.90 -1.21
N VAL A 172 -2.70 26.04 -0.52
CA VAL A 172 -2.41 26.12 0.93
C VAL A 172 -3.32 25.18 1.73
N GLY A 173 -4.58 25.02 1.31
CA GLY A 173 -5.52 24.08 1.90
C GLY A 173 -5.06 22.64 1.75
N HIS A 174 -4.62 22.23 0.56
CA HIS A 174 -4.07 20.92 0.28
C HIS A 174 -2.81 20.63 1.10
N VAL A 175 -1.86 21.57 1.14
CA VAL A 175 -0.63 21.43 1.93
C VAL A 175 -0.95 21.26 3.43
N ARG A 176 -1.84 22.09 3.98
CA ARG A 176 -2.25 21.97 5.39
C ARG A 176 -2.92 20.63 5.69
N ALA A 177 -3.80 20.15 4.81
CA ALA A 177 -4.45 18.85 4.96
C ALA A 177 -3.43 17.71 4.89
N ALA A 178 -2.47 17.79 3.97
CA ALA A 178 -1.37 16.84 3.82
C ALA A 178 -0.50 16.78 5.08
N GLU A 179 -0.04 17.93 5.60
CA GLU A 179 0.76 17.99 6.84
C GLU A 179 0.02 17.42 8.05
N LYS A 180 -1.28 17.72 8.15
CA LYS A 180 -2.14 17.17 9.22
C LYS A 180 -2.25 15.64 9.11
N PHE A 181 -2.40 15.11 7.89
CA PHE A 181 -2.47 13.66 7.66
C PHE A 181 -1.16 12.98 8.01
N LEU A 182 -0.04 13.49 7.48
CA LEU A 182 1.30 12.97 7.76
C LEU A 182 1.61 12.99 9.26
N GLY A 183 1.34 14.11 9.93
CA GLY A 183 1.55 14.24 11.37
C GLY A 183 0.68 13.29 12.21
N LYS A 184 -0.58 13.05 11.79
CA LYS A 184 -1.47 12.11 12.47
C LYS A 184 -0.94 10.67 12.46
N TRP A 185 -0.28 10.28 11.37
CA TRP A 185 0.16 8.91 11.15
C TRP A 185 1.68 8.73 11.25
N ALA A 186 2.42 9.77 11.69
CA ALA A 186 3.87 9.73 11.83
C ALA A 186 4.37 8.58 12.72
N ASP A 187 3.63 8.25 13.77
CA ASP A 187 3.95 7.18 14.72
C ASP A 187 3.31 5.83 14.35
N GLY A 188 2.93 5.65 13.08
CA GLY A 188 2.32 4.41 12.58
C GLY A 188 3.19 3.15 12.64
N GLY A 189 4.46 3.32 13.04
CA GLY A 189 5.45 2.24 13.11
C GLY A 189 5.79 1.68 11.73
N SER A 190 6.34 0.47 11.71
CA SER A 190 6.71 -0.20 10.45
C SER A 190 5.52 -0.75 9.66
N MET A 191 4.32 -0.74 10.25
CA MET A 191 3.11 -1.29 9.62
C MET A 191 2.31 -0.27 8.83
N LEU A 192 2.48 1.03 9.10
CA LEU A 192 1.75 2.08 8.40
C LEU A 192 2.70 3.19 7.98
N ILE A 193 2.79 3.42 6.69
CA ILE A 193 3.63 4.46 6.08
C ILE A 193 2.68 5.49 5.47
N PRO A 194 2.52 6.68 6.06
CA PRO A 194 1.72 7.73 5.47
C PRO A 194 2.38 8.29 4.22
N ALA A 195 1.60 8.48 3.17
CA ALA A 195 2.03 8.98 1.87
C ALA A 195 1.08 10.09 1.38
N LEU A 196 1.49 10.84 0.37
CA LEU A 196 0.63 11.81 -0.31
C LEU A 196 0.38 11.34 -1.75
N PHE A 197 -0.86 11.45 -2.18
CA PHE A 197 -1.32 10.99 -3.48
C PHE A 197 -2.03 12.12 -4.23
N CYS A 198 -1.39 12.70 -5.23
CA CYS A 198 -2.07 13.50 -6.24
C CYS A 198 -2.68 12.55 -7.27
N HIS A 199 -3.98 12.68 -7.54
CA HIS A 199 -4.67 11.69 -8.37
C HIS A 199 -4.01 11.53 -9.76
N ALA A 200 -4.00 12.57 -10.58
CA ALA A 200 -3.41 12.53 -11.91
C ALA A 200 -3.09 13.95 -12.42
N PRO A 201 -2.26 14.11 -13.45
CA PRO A 201 -1.97 15.41 -14.07
C PRO A 201 -3.19 16.08 -14.71
N TYR A 202 -4.24 15.31 -15.02
CA TYR A 202 -5.49 15.85 -15.57
C TYR A 202 -6.55 16.18 -14.49
N THR A 203 -6.24 15.97 -13.21
CA THR A 203 -7.08 16.30 -12.05
C THR A 203 -6.35 17.11 -10.98
N CYS A 204 -5.05 17.31 -11.14
CA CYS A 204 -4.24 18.15 -10.27
C CYS A 204 -3.38 19.12 -11.11
N SER A 205 -3.40 20.39 -10.77
CA SER A 205 -2.57 21.39 -11.42
C SER A 205 -1.08 21.15 -11.14
N PRO A 206 -0.17 21.60 -12.03
CA PRO A 206 1.25 21.52 -11.78
C PRO A 206 1.69 22.20 -10.47
N GLU A 207 1.00 23.27 -10.08
CA GLU A 207 1.23 24.00 -8.83
C GLU A 207 0.88 23.14 -7.61
N THR A 208 -0.27 22.47 -7.64
CA THR A 208 -0.71 21.53 -6.59
C THR A 208 0.27 20.36 -6.50
N ILE A 209 0.60 19.73 -7.65
CA ILE A 209 1.53 18.60 -7.69
C ILE A 209 2.89 18.98 -7.08
N ARG A 210 3.46 20.15 -7.47
CA ARG A 210 4.74 20.62 -6.92
C ARG A 210 4.67 20.88 -5.42
N ALA A 211 3.62 21.55 -4.94
CA ALA A 211 3.44 21.88 -3.54
C ALA A 211 3.30 20.64 -2.66
N VAL A 212 2.48 19.66 -3.12
CA VAL A 212 2.25 18.41 -2.41
C VAL A 212 3.49 17.52 -2.43
N LYS A 213 4.18 17.42 -3.58
CA LYS A 213 5.45 16.67 -3.69
C LYS A 213 6.53 17.26 -2.79
N GLU A 214 6.65 18.60 -2.73
CA GLU A 214 7.60 19.25 -1.83
C GLU A 214 7.23 19.02 -0.36
N THR A 215 5.93 18.99 -0.03
CA THR A 215 5.47 18.64 1.32
C THR A 215 5.85 17.20 1.66
N ALA A 216 5.61 16.24 0.77
CA ALA A 216 6.04 14.86 0.95
C ALA A 216 7.55 14.77 1.20
N ARG A 217 8.37 15.46 0.36
CA ARG A 217 9.83 15.50 0.49
C ARG A 217 10.28 16.04 1.85
N ARG A 218 9.69 17.14 2.32
CA ARG A 218 10.01 17.74 3.65
C ARG A 218 9.74 16.79 4.80
N HIS A 219 8.74 15.94 4.67
CA HIS A 219 8.35 14.96 5.70
C HIS A 219 8.96 13.56 5.48
N GLY A 220 9.79 13.36 4.45
CA GLY A 220 10.33 12.04 4.12
C GLY A 220 9.27 11.01 3.74
N ALA A 221 8.09 11.47 3.31
CA ALA A 221 6.96 10.64 2.94
C ALA A 221 6.98 10.25 1.44
N PRO A 222 6.49 9.08 1.07
CA PRO A 222 6.28 8.74 -0.34
C PRO A 222 5.29 9.69 -1.01
N PHE A 223 5.51 9.94 -2.31
CA PHE A 223 4.61 10.67 -3.17
C PHE A 223 4.11 9.75 -4.28
N LEU A 224 2.81 9.68 -4.46
CA LEU A 224 2.10 8.81 -5.40
C LEU A 224 1.33 9.65 -6.40
N ILE A 225 1.21 9.17 -7.62
CA ILE A 225 0.44 9.81 -8.69
C ILE A 225 0.18 8.82 -9.82
N HIS A 226 -0.99 8.87 -10.45
CA HIS A 226 -1.22 8.21 -11.74
C HIS A 226 -0.61 9.05 -12.86
N VAL A 227 0.16 8.44 -13.74
CA VAL A 227 0.80 9.13 -14.88
C VAL A 227 0.83 8.21 -16.08
N ALA A 228 0.51 8.77 -17.25
CA ALA A 228 0.48 8.04 -18.53
C ALA A 228 -0.49 6.85 -18.51
N GLU A 229 -1.64 7.03 -17.87
CA GLU A 229 -2.65 6.00 -17.67
C GLU A 229 -3.40 5.67 -18.97
N THR A 230 -3.65 6.69 -19.80
CA THR A 230 -4.33 6.54 -21.09
C THR A 230 -3.67 7.34 -22.21
N ALA A 231 -3.92 6.95 -23.46
CA ALA A 231 -3.52 7.77 -24.62
C ALA A 231 -4.15 9.16 -24.59
N THR A 232 -5.41 9.25 -24.15
CA THR A 232 -6.16 10.51 -24.02
C THR A 232 -5.50 11.47 -23.00
N GLU A 233 -4.95 10.96 -21.90
CA GLU A 233 -4.21 11.78 -20.93
C GLU A 233 -3.06 12.53 -21.61
N LYS A 234 -2.29 11.84 -22.43
CA LYS A 234 -1.18 12.44 -23.18
C LYS A 234 -1.66 13.62 -24.02
N ASP A 235 -2.79 13.47 -24.72
CA ASP A 235 -3.35 14.53 -25.57
C ASP A 235 -3.86 15.72 -24.74
N ILE A 236 -4.51 15.44 -23.60
CA ILE A 236 -4.97 16.45 -22.65
C ILE A 236 -3.79 17.25 -22.11
N ILE A 237 -2.76 16.58 -21.60
CA ILE A 237 -1.60 17.23 -20.98
C ILE A 237 -0.78 17.99 -22.00
N MET A 238 -0.60 17.45 -23.22
CA MET A 238 0.04 18.15 -24.32
C MET A 238 -0.72 19.42 -24.69
N LYS A 239 -2.04 19.36 -24.75
CA LYS A 239 -2.89 20.54 -25.04
C LYS A 239 -2.84 21.60 -23.95
N LEU A 240 -2.83 21.18 -22.67
CA LEU A 240 -2.84 22.10 -21.54
C LEU A 240 -1.47 22.74 -21.29
N TYR A 241 -0.41 21.99 -21.43
CA TYR A 241 0.93 22.38 -20.94
C TYR A 241 2.04 22.35 -22.00
N GLY A 242 1.75 21.87 -23.21
CA GLY A 242 2.72 21.78 -24.31
C GLY A 242 3.79 20.69 -24.15
N ASN A 243 3.69 19.87 -23.10
CA ASN A 243 4.60 18.74 -22.81
C ASN A 243 3.78 17.48 -22.53
N GLY A 244 4.42 16.31 -22.62
CA GLY A 244 3.80 15.06 -22.20
C GLY A 244 3.70 14.93 -20.68
N PRO A 245 2.88 13.97 -20.19
CA PRO A 245 2.75 13.68 -18.78
C PRO A 245 4.02 13.09 -18.15
#